data_f38f6a76ea9a17ab570e052ae412c6a1
#
_entry.id   f38f6a76ea9a17ab570e052ae412c6a1
#
_cell.length_a   1.000
_cell.length_b   1.000
_cell.length_c   1.000
_cell.angle_alpha   90.00
_cell.angle_beta   90.00
_cell.angle_gamma   90.00
#
_symmetry.space_group_name_H-M   'P 1'
#
loop_
_entity.id
_entity.type
_entity.pdbx_description
1 polymer ?
#
loop_
_entity_poly.entity_id
_entity_poly.type
_entity_poly.pdbx_seq_one_letter_code
_entity_poly.pdbx_strand_id
1 'polypeptide(L)'
;MPLQVTWPFPQCPSLGWRISSSFVMGLVGSYSYLWTKYMNSLSVHNKEVLLDLLDERPRDTPLITMSNHQSCMDDPHIWGVLKLRQLWNWKRMRWTPTASDICFTREFHSQFFSRGDGVNQKGMDFLLEKLNQGDWVHIFPEGLNDVLPNTSPYIPRAGKRITVLVGKPFTVKHIVEALRAENKSPVEIRKTLTDFIQAEFHTLKSQAEALHQRIQTSR
;
A
#
# COMPACT_ATOMS: atom_id res chain seq x y z
N MET A 1 25.39 0.70 9.86
CA MET A 1 25.28 1.75 8.82
C MET A 1 24.34 1.23 7.75
N PRO A 2 23.36 1.99 7.28
CA PRO A 2 22.54 1.58 6.15
C PRO A 2 23.44 1.42 4.92
N LEU A 3 23.21 0.38 4.13
CA LEU A 3 23.93 0.16 2.89
C LEU A 3 23.63 1.33 1.92
N GLN A 4 24.66 1.85 1.26
CA GLN A 4 24.46 2.79 0.15
C GLN A 4 23.85 2.00 -1.02
N VAL A 5 22.55 2.03 -1.13
CA VAL A 5 21.83 1.37 -2.23
C VAL A 5 21.82 2.30 -3.42
N THR A 6 22.44 1.89 -4.51
CA THR A 6 22.22 2.50 -5.82
C THR A 6 20.76 2.28 -6.21
N TRP A 7 20.13 3.28 -6.85
CA TRP A 7 18.73 3.24 -7.28
C TRP A 7 18.41 1.90 -7.98
N PRO A 8 17.51 1.08 -7.42
CA PRO A 8 17.39 -0.32 -7.84
C PRO A 8 16.49 -0.54 -9.07
N PHE A 9 15.74 0.49 -9.48
CA PHE A 9 14.78 0.35 -10.57
C PHE A 9 15.38 0.80 -11.90
N PRO A 10 15.56 -0.11 -12.89
CA PRO A 10 16.04 0.26 -14.21
C PRO A 10 14.98 1.08 -14.96
N GLN A 11 15.40 2.13 -15.67
CA GLN A 11 14.51 2.91 -16.54
C GLN A 11 13.86 2.03 -17.63
N CYS A 12 14.63 1.08 -18.17
CA CYS A 12 14.16 0.08 -19.14
C CYS A 12 14.39 -1.33 -18.57
N PRO A 13 13.40 -1.91 -17.87
CA PRO A 13 13.54 -3.22 -17.25
C PRO A 13 13.74 -4.33 -18.30
N SER A 14 14.83 -5.10 -18.16
CA SER A 14 15.10 -6.26 -19.00
C SER A 14 14.04 -7.37 -18.82
N LEU A 15 13.95 -8.27 -19.78
CA LEU A 15 13.03 -9.41 -19.67
C LEU A 15 13.28 -10.24 -18.40
N GLY A 16 14.56 -10.50 -18.09
CA GLY A 16 14.93 -11.25 -16.87
C GLY A 16 14.49 -10.53 -15.59
N TRP A 17 14.65 -9.20 -15.53
CA TRP A 17 14.18 -8.41 -14.40
C TRP A 17 12.65 -8.50 -14.25
N ARG A 18 11.90 -8.38 -15.34
CA ARG A 18 10.44 -8.48 -15.36
C ARG A 18 9.93 -9.83 -14.89
N ILE A 19 10.57 -10.92 -15.36
CA ILE A 19 10.22 -12.29 -14.93
C ILE A 19 10.52 -12.47 -13.45
N SER A 20 11.70 -12.07 -12.98
CA SER A 20 12.06 -12.23 -11.56
C SER A 20 11.18 -11.38 -10.64
N SER A 21 10.83 -10.15 -11.03
CA SER A 21 9.88 -9.31 -10.28
C SER A 21 8.49 -9.95 -10.22
N SER A 22 7.97 -10.42 -11.35
CA SER A 22 6.68 -11.13 -11.40
C SER A 22 6.67 -12.35 -10.47
N PHE A 23 7.76 -13.11 -10.46
CA PHE A 23 7.89 -14.31 -9.65
C PHE A 23 7.94 -13.95 -8.15
N VAL A 24 8.77 -12.99 -7.74
CA VAL A 24 8.88 -12.55 -6.34
C VAL A 24 7.54 -12.00 -5.84
N MET A 25 6.92 -11.10 -6.60
CA MET A 25 5.63 -10.52 -6.24
C MET A 25 4.51 -11.57 -6.19
N GLY A 26 4.49 -12.48 -7.15
CA GLY A 26 3.54 -13.60 -7.18
C GLY A 26 3.68 -14.53 -5.98
N LEU A 27 4.91 -14.85 -5.57
CA LEU A 27 5.18 -15.67 -4.38
C LEU A 27 4.76 -14.96 -3.10
N VAL A 28 5.17 -13.71 -2.91
CA VAL A 28 4.79 -12.91 -1.72
C VAL A 28 3.28 -12.74 -1.65
N GLY A 29 2.64 -12.42 -2.78
CA GLY A 29 1.20 -12.30 -2.85
C GLY A 29 0.47 -13.61 -2.57
N SER A 30 0.97 -14.73 -3.10
CA SER A 30 0.41 -16.07 -2.82
C SER A 30 0.56 -16.45 -1.35
N TYR A 31 1.73 -16.18 -0.76
CA TYR A 31 1.93 -16.33 0.68
C TYR A 31 0.92 -15.49 1.47
N SER A 32 0.78 -14.20 1.15
CA SER A 32 -0.18 -13.30 1.80
C SER A 32 -1.62 -13.83 1.72
N TYR A 33 -2.02 -14.29 0.54
CA TYR A 33 -3.34 -14.85 0.31
C TYR A 33 -3.59 -16.10 1.16
N LEU A 34 -2.65 -17.05 1.16
CA LEU A 34 -2.76 -18.30 1.93
C LEU A 34 -2.76 -18.02 3.43
N TRP A 35 -1.85 -17.16 3.88
CA TRP A 35 -1.71 -16.81 5.30
C TRP A 35 -2.94 -16.11 5.86
N THR A 36 -3.46 -15.11 5.15
CA THR A 36 -4.62 -14.36 5.62
C THR A 36 -5.92 -15.13 5.52
N LYS A 37 -6.07 -16.01 4.54
CA LYS A 37 -7.31 -16.76 4.29
C LYS A 37 -7.40 -18.06 5.08
N TYR A 38 -6.30 -18.79 5.24
CA TYR A 38 -6.30 -20.14 5.84
C TYR A 38 -5.67 -20.21 7.22
N MET A 39 -4.67 -19.36 7.51
CA MET A 39 -4.01 -19.33 8.82
C MET A 39 -4.62 -18.29 9.75
N ASN A 40 -5.41 -17.35 9.22
CA ASN A 40 -6.11 -16.30 9.94
C ASN A 40 -7.57 -16.23 9.47
N SER A 41 -8.38 -15.44 10.16
CA SER A 41 -9.78 -15.20 9.78
C SER A 41 -9.89 -13.79 9.21
N LEU A 42 -9.89 -13.68 7.88
CA LEU A 42 -9.97 -12.42 7.16
C LEU A 42 -11.43 -12.06 6.84
N SER A 43 -11.92 -10.96 7.39
CA SER A 43 -13.20 -10.34 7.03
C SER A 43 -12.96 -9.07 6.23
N VAL A 44 -13.47 -9.02 5.00
CA VAL A 44 -13.29 -7.86 4.11
C VAL A 44 -14.65 -7.26 3.79
N HIS A 45 -14.83 -6.00 4.11
CA HIS A 45 -16.04 -5.23 3.82
C HIS A 45 -15.81 -4.31 2.63
N ASN A 46 -16.78 -4.21 1.73
CA ASN A 46 -16.75 -3.44 0.47
C ASN A 46 -15.58 -3.84 -0.45
N LYS A 47 -15.23 -5.11 -0.46
CA LYS A 47 -14.12 -5.66 -1.26
C LYS A 47 -14.26 -5.35 -2.74
N GLU A 48 -15.48 -5.41 -3.25
CA GLU A 48 -15.84 -5.13 -4.64
C GLU A 48 -15.33 -3.77 -5.11
N VAL A 49 -15.43 -2.74 -4.27
CA VAL A 49 -14.97 -1.38 -4.59
C VAL A 49 -13.49 -1.37 -5.00
N LEU A 50 -12.63 -2.07 -4.23
CA LEU A 50 -11.21 -2.18 -4.56
C LEU A 50 -10.98 -3.02 -5.80
N LEU A 51 -11.68 -4.13 -5.94
CA LEU A 51 -11.49 -5.06 -7.06
C LEU A 51 -11.92 -4.42 -8.38
N ASP A 52 -13.04 -3.67 -8.39
CA ASP A 52 -13.53 -2.96 -9.57
C ASP A 52 -12.54 -1.86 -10.00
N LEU A 53 -12.02 -1.09 -9.04
CA LEU A 53 -10.97 -0.10 -9.32
C LEU A 53 -9.70 -0.73 -9.90
N LEU A 54 -9.36 -1.95 -9.52
CA LEU A 54 -8.16 -2.63 -10.04
C LEU A 54 -8.42 -3.29 -11.40
N ASP A 55 -9.60 -3.87 -11.60
CA ASP A 55 -9.92 -4.61 -12.83
C ASP A 55 -10.42 -3.68 -13.94
N GLU A 56 -11.28 -2.70 -13.64
CA GLU A 56 -12.01 -1.90 -14.62
C GLU A 56 -11.45 -0.49 -14.84
N ARG A 57 -10.58 0.00 -13.95
CA ARG A 57 -9.98 1.33 -14.09
C ARG A 57 -9.26 1.47 -15.44
N PRO A 58 -9.46 2.59 -16.18
CA PRO A 58 -8.69 2.92 -17.38
C PRO A 58 -7.18 2.92 -17.08
N ARG A 59 -6.37 2.51 -18.06
CA ARG A 59 -4.92 2.33 -17.86
C ARG A 59 -4.16 3.62 -17.61
N ASP A 60 -4.70 4.73 -18.08
CA ASP A 60 -4.18 6.09 -17.95
C ASP A 60 -4.66 6.81 -16.68
N THR A 61 -5.53 6.18 -15.92
CA THR A 61 -6.07 6.76 -14.68
C THR A 61 -5.29 6.25 -13.48
N PRO A 62 -4.53 7.10 -12.77
CA PRO A 62 -3.78 6.68 -11.59
C PRO A 62 -4.71 6.28 -10.44
N LEU A 63 -4.21 5.40 -9.57
CA LEU A 63 -4.90 5.03 -8.34
C LEU A 63 -3.96 5.26 -7.16
N ILE A 64 -4.44 6.00 -6.18
CA ILE A 64 -3.78 6.09 -4.87
C ILE A 64 -4.68 5.38 -3.86
N THR A 65 -4.11 4.42 -3.14
CA THR A 65 -4.77 3.80 -1.99
C THR A 65 -3.98 4.12 -0.74
N MET A 66 -4.68 4.23 0.39
CA MET A 66 -4.07 4.47 1.69
C MET A 66 -4.64 3.50 2.70
N SER A 67 -3.82 3.05 3.63
CA SER A 67 -4.26 2.25 4.78
C SER A 67 -3.51 2.62 6.05
N ASN A 68 -4.08 2.27 7.19
CA ASN A 68 -3.37 2.31 8.47
C ASN A 68 -2.23 1.27 8.47
N HIS A 69 -1.22 1.49 9.29
CA HIS A 69 -0.04 0.64 9.39
C HIS A 69 0.30 0.42 10.87
N GLN A 70 0.03 -0.77 11.37
CA GLN A 70 0.25 -1.13 12.78
C GLN A 70 1.33 -2.19 12.96
N SER A 71 1.75 -2.86 11.88
CA SER A 71 2.73 -3.94 11.92
C SER A 71 3.55 -4.00 10.63
N CYS A 72 4.83 -4.36 10.73
CA CYS A 72 5.68 -4.59 9.55
C CYS A 72 5.16 -5.69 8.61
N MET A 73 4.21 -6.51 9.08
CA MET A 73 3.55 -7.54 8.27
C MET A 73 2.27 -7.06 7.59
N ASP A 74 1.83 -5.81 7.84
CA ASP A 74 0.60 -5.30 7.24
C ASP A 74 0.73 -5.18 5.71
N ASP A 75 1.87 -4.66 5.21
CA ASP A 75 2.05 -4.51 3.77
C ASP A 75 1.93 -5.85 3.03
N PRO A 76 2.63 -6.93 3.34
CA PRO A 76 2.37 -8.19 2.66
C PRO A 76 0.97 -8.76 2.92
N HIS A 77 0.39 -8.61 4.11
CA HIS A 77 -0.85 -9.28 4.47
C HIS A 77 -2.12 -8.60 3.93
N ILE A 78 -2.14 -7.28 3.83
CA ILE A 78 -3.31 -6.56 3.30
C ILE A 78 -3.65 -7.00 1.86
N TRP A 79 -2.66 -7.46 1.10
CA TRP A 79 -2.86 -7.90 -0.26
C TRP A 79 -3.46 -9.31 -0.40
N GLY A 80 -3.62 -10.02 0.71
CA GLY A 80 -4.44 -11.23 0.76
C GLY A 80 -5.91 -11.00 0.44
N VAL A 81 -6.37 -9.73 0.41
CA VAL A 81 -7.71 -9.35 -0.09
C VAL A 81 -7.84 -9.54 -1.60
N LEU A 82 -6.75 -9.50 -2.36
CA LEU A 82 -6.75 -9.56 -3.82
C LEU A 82 -7.02 -10.98 -4.33
N LYS A 83 -7.43 -11.08 -5.58
CA LYS A 83 -7.50 -12.35 -6.30
C LYS A 83 -6.10 -12.79 -6.72
N LEU A 84 -5.82 -14.08 -6.74
CA LEU A 84 -4.51 -14.62 -7.17
C LEU A 84 -4.08 -14.08 -8.54
N ARG A 85 -5.01 -13.99 -9.50
CA ARG A 85 -4.73 -13.43 -10.83
C ARG A 85 -4.21 -11.99 -10.79
N GLN A 86 -4.63 -11.19 -9.81
CA GLN A 86 -4.19 -9.80 -9.63
C GLN A 86 -2.80 -9.75 -9.01
N LEU A 87 -2.53 -10.64 -8.05
CA LEU A 87 -1.21 -10.77 -7.39
C LEU A 87 -0.09 -11.19 -8.35
N TRP A 88 -0.42 -11.97 -9.39
CA TRP A 88 0.55 -12.37 -10.44
C TRP A 88 0.64 -11.39 -11.61
N ASN A 89 -0.13 -10.30 -11.57
CA ASN A 89 -0.10 -9.28 -12.61
C ASN A 89 0.82 -8.10 -12.23
N TRP A 90 2.14 -8.30 -12.39
CA TRP A 90 3.13 -7.29 -12.03
C TRP A 90 2.91 -5.93 -12.70
N LYS A 91 2.30 -5.86 -13.90
CA LYS A 91 2.01 -4.61 -14.63
C LYS A 91 0.92 -3.75 -13.97
N ARG A 92 0.10 -4.33 -13.12
CA ARG A 92 -0.99 -3.65 -12.39
C ARG A 92 -0.78 -3.68 -10.88
N MET A 93 0.39 -4.14 -10.46
CA MET A 93 0.72 -4.18 -9.04
C MET A 93 1.05 -2.78 -8.53
N ARG A 94 0.84 -2.59 -7.26
CA ARG A 94 1.09 -1.31 -6.59
C ARG A 94 2.57 -1.00 -6.45
N TRP A 95 2.86 0.27 -6.33
CA TRP A 95 4.12 0.81 -5.84
C TRP A 95 3.92 1.31 -4.41
N THR A 96 4.76 0.91 -3.47
CA THR A 96 4.67 1.31 -2.06
C THR A 96 5.96 1.99 -1.63
N PRO A 97 5.93 3.24 -1.13
CA PRO A 97 7.11 3.87 -0.54
C PRO A 97 7.53 3.12 0.72
N THR A 98 8.83 2.86 0.83
CA THR A 98 9.41 2.11 1.96
C THR A 98 10.58 2.88 2.54
N ALA A 99 10.72 2.87 3.86
CA ALA A 99 11.84 3.51 4.54
C ALA A 99 13.14 2.75 4.29
N SER A 100 14.14 3.45 3.74
CA SER A 100 15.41 2.86 3.32
C SER A 100 16.25 2.34 4.49
N ASP A 101 16.18 2.97 5.63
CA ASP A 101 16.90 2.64 6.86
C ASP A 101 16.40 1.35 7.53
N ILE A 102 15.20 0.92 7.22
CA ILE A 102 14.59 -0.31 7.75
C ILE A 102 14.72 -1.45 6.74
N CYS A 103 14.39 -1.23 5.49
CA CYS A 103 14.29 -2.28 4.49
C CYS A 103 15.62 -2.65 3.84
N PHE A 104 16.60 -1.73 3.86
CA PHE A 104 17.89 -1.94 3.20
C PHE A 104 19.05 -2.11 4.19
N THR A 105 18.83 -2.80 5.29
CA THR A 105 19.83 -3.04 6.35
C THR A 105 20.78 -4.20 6.03
N ARG A 106 20.40 -5.14 5.17
CA ARG A 106 21.19 -6.30 4.74
C ARG A 106 21.15 -6.46 3.23
N GLU A 107 22.22 -6.98 2.65
CA GLU A 107 22.34 -7.16 1.19
C GLU A 107 21.23 -8.04 0.59
N PHE A 108 20.85 -9.11 1.31
CA PHE A 108 19.72 -9.96 0.90
C PHE A 108 18.39 -9.20 0.90
N HIS A 109 18.12 -8.38 1.93
CA HIS A 109 16.93 -7.52 1.98
C HIS A 109 16.94 -6.48 0.86
N SER A 110 18.10 -5.88 0.60
CA SER A 110 18.28 -4.92 -0.48
C SER A 110 17.94 -5.54 -1.85
N GLN A 111 18.42 -6.74 -2.13
CA GLN A 111 18.12 -7.44 -3.39
C GLN A 111 16.65 -7.86 -3.47
N PHE A 112 16.03 -8.26 -2.35
CA PHE A 112 14.61 -8.61 -2.28
C PHE A 112 13.73 -7.38 -2.53
N PHE A 113 13.94 -6.30 -1.78
CA PHE A 113 13.14 -5.07 -1.91
C PHE A 113 13.42 -4.30 -3.20
N SER A 114 14.59 -4.44 -3.80
CA SER A 114 14.89 -3.85 -5.12
C SER A 114 14.11 -4.51 -6.27
N ARG A 115 13.58 -5.70 -6.05
CA ARG A 115 12.70 -6.41 -7.00
C ARG A 115 11.23 -6.33 -6.60
N GLY A 116 10.93 -5.80 -5.44
CA GLY A 116 9.62 -5.42 -4.94
C GLY A 116 9.42 -3.91 -5.03
N ASP A 117 8.50 -3.39 -4.25
CA ASP A 117 7.97 -2.02 -4.37
C ASP A 117 8.63 -1.00 -3.43
N GLY A 118 9.85 -1.23 -2.96
CA GLY A 118 10.52 -0.35 -1.99
C GLY A 118 11.08 0.93 -2.61
N VAL A 119 10.76 2.09 -2.04
CA VAL A 119 11.18 3.40 -2.52
C VAL A 119 11.72 4.27 -1.38
N ASN A 120 12.88 4.84 -1.58
CA ASN A 120 13.54 5.78 -0.71
C ASN A 120 13.07 7.24 -1.06
N GLN A 121 13.56 8.30 -0.39
CA GLN A 121 13.13 9.70 -0.56
C GLN A 121 13.33 10.26 -1.99
N LYS A 122 14.33 9.77 -2.75
CA LYS A 122 14.42 9.96 -4.22
C LYS A 122 13.27 9.28 -4.99
N GLY A 123 12.50 8.45 -4.31
CA GLY A 123 11.38 7.72 -4.83
C GLY A 123 10.11 8.53 -4.96
N MET A 124 9.98 9.71 -4.34
CA MET A 124 8.77 10.51 -4.53
C MET A 124 8.60 10.96 -5.97
N ASP A 125 9.70 11.38 -6.62
CA ASP A 125 9.68 11.75 -8.05
C ASP A 125 9.35 10.52 -8.91
N PHE A 126 9.90 9.36 -8.57
CA PHE A 126 9.58 8.10 -9.24
C PHE A 126 8.11 7.70 -9.04
N LEU A 127 7.55 7.85 -7.84
CA LEU A 127 6.12 7.58 -7.61
C LEU A 127 5.22 8.52 -8.39
N LEU A 128 5.60 9.80 -8.51
CA LEU A 128 4.89 10.76 -9.34
C LEU A 128 4.95 10.36 -10.82
N GLU A 129 6.11 9.89 -11.30
CA GLU A 129 6.23 9.34 -12.65
C GLU A 129 5.32 8.13 -12.85
N LYS A 130 5.25 7.21 -11.87
CA LYS A 130 4.35 6.05 -11.93
C LYS A 130 2.87 6.46 -11.93
N LEU A 131 2.47 7.42 -11.11
CA LEU A 131 1.13 7.97 -11.16
C LEU A 131 0.82 8.62 -12.51
N ASN A 132 1.75 9.36 -13.08
CA ASN A 132 1.58 9.95 -14.42
C ASN A 132 1.47 8.89 -15.54
N GLN A 133 1.97 7.68 -15.31
CA GLN A 133 1.81 6.51 -16.19
C GLN A 133 0.49 5.75 -15.96
N GLY A 134 -0.35 6.20 -15.02
CA GLY A 134 -1.60 5.54 -14.65
C GLY A 134 -1.43 4.38 -13.69
N ASP A 135 -0.27 4.22 -13.07
CA ASP A 135 0.01 3.13 -12.15
C ASP A 135 -0.73 3.28 -10.81
N TRP A 136 -0.69 2.23 -10.02
CA TRP A 136 -1.26 2.18 -8.68
C TRP A 136 -0.18 2.41 -7.64
N VAL A 137 -0.39 3.38 -6.75
CA VAL A 137 0.47 3.69 -5.60
C VAL A 137 -0.29 3.43 -4.31
N HIS A 138 0.34 2.74 -3.37
CA HIS A 138 -0.19 2.54 -2.03
C HIS A 138 0.66 3.27 -1.00
N ILE A 139 0.03 3.98 -0.06
CA ILE A 139 0.71 4.80 0.94
C ILE A 139 0.21 4.41 2.33
N PHE A 140 1.14 4.31 3.27
CA PHE A 140 0.85 4.21 4.69
C PHE A 140 1.09 5.59 5.33
N PRO A 141 0.04 6.41 5.54
CA PRO A 141 0.20 7.80 5.96
C PRO A 141 0.63 7.97 7.42
N GLU A 142 0.45 6.96 8.26
CA GLU A 142 0.78 7.04 9.70
C GLU A 142 2.30 7.03 9.98
N GLY A 143 3.14 6.78 8.95
CA GLY A 143 4.60 6.75 9.09
C GLY A 143 5.10 5.61 9.98
N LEU A 144 6.43 5.58 10.22
CA LEU A 144 7.11 4.45 10.86
C LEU A 144 7.20 4.53 12.39
N ASN A 145 6.73 5.57 13.02
CA ASN A 145 6.95 5.81 14.45
C ASN A 145 6.21 4.83 15.38
N ASP A 146 5.13 4.20 14.90
CA ASP A 146 4.35 3.21 15.67
C ASP A 146 4.51 1.76 15.16
N VAL A 147 5.35 1.55 14.14
CA VAL A 147 5.45 0.27 13.43
C VAL A 147 6.28 -0.77 14.19
N LEU A 148 6.95 -0.40 15.28
CA LEU A 148 7.83 -1.29 16.01
C LEU A 148 7.59 -1.37 17.53
N PRO A 149 6.50 -1.90 18.01
CA PRO A 149 6.57 -2.67 19.24
C PRO A 149 6.72 -4.15 18.89
N ASN A 150 7.46 -4.48 17.89
CA ASN A 150 7.65 -5.87 17.55
C ASN A 150 8.86 -6.38 18.32
N THR A 151 8.58 -6.86 19.52
CA THR A 151 9.55 -7.69 20.24
C THR A 151 9.84 -8.94 19.42
N SER A 152 11.13 -9.21 19.24
CA SER A 152 11.60 -10.49 18.65
C SER A 152 10.98 -11.69 19.39
N PRO A 153 10.61 -12.77 18.69
CA PRO A 153 10.81 -13.02 17.26
C PRO A 153 9.68 -12.46 16.39
N TYR A 154 10.02 -11.86 15.25
CA TYR A 154 9.08 -11.32 14.25
C TYR A 154 8.39 -12.44 13.45
N ILE A 155 7.67 -13.31 14.15
CA ILE A 155 6.98 -14.45 13.54
C ILE A 155 5.52 -14.06 13.30
N PRO A 156 5.01 -14.21 12.07
CA PRO A 156 3.60 -13.98 11.79
C PRO A 156 2.72 -14.84 12.69
N ARG A 157 1.72 -14.23 13.32
CA ARG A 157 0.82 -14.92 14.24
C ARG A 157 -0.38 -15.48 13.48
N ALA A 158 -0.62 -16.80 13.61
CA ALA A 158 -1.82 -17.46 13.12
C ALA A 158 -3.01 -17.29 14.08
N GLY A 159 -4.22 -17.61 13.60
CA GLY A 159 -5.44 -17.61 14.41
C GLY A 159 -5.94 -16.21 14.77
N LYS A 160 -5.46 -15.15 14.11
CA LYS A 160 -5.91 -13.78 14.33
C LYS A 160 -7.11 -13.44 13.46
N ARG A 161 -7.99 -12.58 13.97
CA ARG A 161 -9.07 -11.98 13.21
C ARG A 161 -8.58 -10.68 12.59
N ILE A 162 -8.66 -10.59 11.28
CA ILE A 162 -8.26 -9.44 10.51
C ILE A 162 -9.51 -8.84 9.88
N THR A 163 -9.78 -7.57 10.15
CA THR A 163 -10.90 -6.85 9.53
C THR A 163 -10.34 -5.80 8.60
N VAL A 164 -10.76 -5.85 7.35
CA VAL A 164 -10.42 -4.85 6.34
C VAL A 164 -11.70 -4.17 5.88
N LEU A 165 -11.76 -2.86 5.99
CA LEU A 165 -12.84 -2.03 5.46
C LEU A 165 -12.30 -1.19 4.32
N VAL A 166 -12.83 -1.41 3.12
CA VAL A 166 -12.53 -0.59 1.96
C VAL A 166 -13.46 0.62 1.94
N GLY A 167 -12.89 1.82 1.97
CA GLY A 167 -13.63 3.07 1.87
C GLY A 167 -14.15 3.34 0.46
N LYS A 168 -15.09 4.28 0.34
CA LYS A 168 -15.54 4.76 -0.96
C LYS A 168 -14.43 5.56 -1.62
N PRO A 169 -14.19 5.41 -2.93
CA PRO A 169 -13.26 6.25 -3.65
C PRO A 169 -13.76 7.70 -3.71
N PHE A 170 -12.84 8.64 -3.61
CA PHE A 170 -13.13 10.05 -3.76
C PHE A 170 -12.10 10.73 -4.66
N THR A 171 -12.46 11.87 -5.22
CA THR A 171 -11.55 12.72 -6.00
C THR A 171 -11.33 14.04 -5.29
N VAL A 172 -10.11 14.53 -5.31
CA VAL A 172 -9.75 15.85 -4.76
C VAL A 172 -9.71 16.95 -5.81
N LYS A 173 -10.02 16.61 -7.05
CA LYS A 173 -9.92 17.54 -8.20
C LYS A 173 -10.74 18.80 -7.97
N HIS A 174 -12.00 18.67 -7.56
CA HIS A 174 -12.90 19.80 -7.31
C HIS A 174 -12.40 20.71 -6.17
N ILE A 175 -11.79 20.13 -5.13
CA ILE A 175 -11.19 20.87 -4.00
C ILE A 175 -10.02 21.71 -4.51
N VAL A 176 -9.11 21.08 -5.29
CA VAL A 176 -7.95 21.77 -5.87
C VAL A 176 -8.37 22.90 -6.81
N GLU A 177 -9.36 22.67 -7.66
CA GLU A 177 -9.86 23.67 -8.61
C GLU A 177 -10.48 24.86 -7.89
N ALA A 178 -11.29 24.63 -6.85
CA ALA A 178 -11.85 25.69 -6.01
C ALA A 178 -10.78 26.52 -5.32
N LEU A 179 -9.80 25.88 -4.67
CA LEU A 179 -8.71 26.58 -4.00
C LEU A 179 -7.81 27.36 -4.95
N ARG A 180 -7.61 26.88 -6.17
CA ARG A 180 -6.88 27.59 -7.22
C ARG A 180 -7.67 28.81 -7.71
N ALA A 181 -8.97 28.71 -7.85
CA ALA A 181 -9.85 29.83 -8.21
C ALA A 181 -9.84 30.92 -7.14
N GLU A 182 -9.64 30.54 -5.87
CA GLU A 182 -9.45 31.47 -4.75
C GLU A 182 -8.02 32.04 -4.64
N ASN A 183 -7.12 31.74 -5.58
CA ASN A 183 -5.71 32.12 -5.58
C ASN A 183 -4.95 31.68 -4.30
N LYS A 184 -5.33 30.56 -3.71
CA LYS A 184 -4.62 29.99 -2.57
C LYS A 184 -3.19 29.56 -2.94
N SER A 185 -2.28 29.75 -2.01
CA SER A 185 -0.89 29.34 -2.19
C SER A 185 -0.76 27.80 -2.29
N PRO A 186 0.28 27.27 -2.93
CA PRO A 186 0.52 25.83 -2.98
C PRO A 186 0.63 25.17 -1.60
N VAL A 187 1.06 25.92 -0.58
CA VAL A 187 1.15 25.44 0.81
C VAL A 187 -0.24 25.26 1.41
N GLU A 188 -1.11 26.27 1.25
CA GLU A 188 -2.49 26.20 1.72
C GLU A 188 -3.28 25.10 1.03
N ILE A 189 -3.12 24.93 -0.29
CA ILE A 189 -3.74 23.84 -1.04
C ILE A 189 -3.30 22.48 -0.47
N ARG A 190 -1.99 22.26 -0.28
CA ARG A 190 -1.49 21.01 0.30
C ARG A 190 -2.04 20.77 1.70
N LYS A 191 -2.07 21.81 2.56
CA LYS A 191 -2.61 21.70 3.92
C LYS A 191 -4.08 21.27 3.88
N THR A 192 -4.92 21.99 3.14
CA THR A 192 -6.36 21.71 3.05
C THR A 192 -6.62 20.28 2.53
N LEU A 193 -5.84 19.82 1.54
CA LEU A 193 -5.96 18.45 1.04
C LEU A 193 -5.53 17.42 2.09
N THR A 194 -4.46 17.69 2.82
CA THR A 194 -4.00 16.78 3.89
C THR A 194 -5.05 16.68 4.98
N ASP A 195 -5.58 17.81 5.44
CA ASP A 195 -6.61 17.87 6.48
C ASP A 195 -7.89 17.11 6.04
N PHE A 196 -8.32 17.29 4.78
CA PHE A 196 -9.44 16.57 4.20
C PHE A 196 -9.20 15.04 4.19
N ILE A 197 -8.07 14.60 3.65
CA ILE A 197 -7.71 13.19 3.56
C ILE A 197 -7.61 12.57 4.96
N GLN A 198 -7.05 13.30 5.91
CA GLN A 198 -6.93 12.85 7.29
C GLN A 198 -8.30 12.66 7.97
N ALA A 199 -9.24 13.57 7.73
CA ALA A 199 -10.60 13.47 8.26
C ALA A 199 -11.34 12.23 7.70
N GLU A 200 -11.27 12.00 6.38
CA GLU A 200 -11.82 10.82 5.73
C GLU A 200 -11.21 9.52 6.29
N PHE A 201 -9.88 9.53 6.49
CA PHE A 201 -9.18 8.38 7.03
C PHE A 201 -9.55 8.08 8.47
N HIS A 202 -9.67 9.08 9.34
CA HIS A 202 -10.15 8.92 10.72
C HIS A 202 -11.57 8.35 10.78
N THR A 203 -12.45 8.84 9.93
CA THR A 203 -13.82 8.34 9.83
C THR A 203 -13.84 6.86 9.46
N LEU A 204 -13.06 6.48 8.44
CA LEU A 204 -12.97 5.10 7.99
C LEU A 204 -12.36 4.18 9.07
N LYS A 205 -11.32 4.64 9.76
CA LYS A 205 -10.67 3.91 10.85
C LYS A 205 -11.66 3.61 11.97
N SER A 206 -12.42 4.61 12.44
CA SER A 206 -13.42 4.44 13.48
C SER A 206 -14.53 3.43 13.07
N GLN A 207 -14.95 3.46 11.81
CA GLN A 207 -15.90 2.48 11.28
C GLN A 207 -15.30 1.06 11.25
N ALA A 208 -14.05 0.91 10.84
CA ALA A 208 -13.36 -0.39 10.81
C ALA A 208 -13.19 -0.97 12.21
N GLU A 209 -12.83 -0.15 13.19
CA GLU A 209 -12.72 -0.55 14.60
C GLU A 209 -14.06 -1.00 15.18
N ALA A 210 -15.14 -0.27 14.92
CA ALA A 210 -16.49 -0.65 15.33
C ALA A 210 -16.94 -1.97 14.70
N LEU A 211 -16.65 -2.21 13.43
CA LEU A 211 -16.90 -3.48 12.75
C LEU A 211 -16.09 -4.61 13.36
N HIS A 212 -14.83 -4.40 13.65
CA HIS A 212 -13.95 -5.39 14.26
C HIS A 212 -14.46 -5.80 15.65
N GLN A 213 -14.85 -4.84 16.49
CA GLN A 213 -15.42 -5.11 17.81
C GLN A 213 -16.71 -5.95 17.72
N ARG A 214 -17.62 -5.62 16.80
CA ARG A 214 -18.86 -6.41 16.59
C ARG A 214 -18.56 -7.87 16.21
N ILE A 215 -17.56 -8.11 15.36
CA ILE A 215 -17.14 -9.46 14.96
C ILE A 215 -16.52 -10.21 16.15
N GLN A 216 -15.87 -9.51 17.09
CA GLN A 216 -15.32 -10.14 18.30
C GLN A 216 -16.40 -10.53 19.30
N THR A 217 -17.47 -9.74 19.44
CA THR A 217 -18.54 -9.94 20.43
C THR A 217 -19.66 -10.90 19.98
N SER A 218 -19.73 -11.21 18.68
CA SER A 218 -20.77 -12.09 18.10
C SER A 218 -20.49 -13.59 18.24
N ARG A 219 -20.01 -14.02 19.43
CA ARG A 219 -19.85 -15.44 19.82
C ARG A 219 -20.61 -15.75 21.08
#